data_83b58e6bdb5f309e56a1f0f7b1be0f09
#
_entry.id   83b58e6bdb5f309e56a1f0f7b1be0f09
#
_cell.length_a   1.000
_cell.length_b   1.000
_cell.length_c   1.000
_cell.angle_alpha   90.00
_cell.angle_beta   90.00
_cell.angle_gamma   90.00
#
_symmetry.space_group_name_H-M   'P 1'
#
loop_
_entity.id
_entity.type
_entity.pdbx_description
1 polymer ?
#
loop_
_entity_poly.entity_id
_entity_poly.type
_entity_poly.pdbx_seq_one_letter_code
_entity_poly.pdbx_strand_id
1 'polypeptide(L)'
;MILERLHNNEIINNMSLESKFVRDQLVQPIFIHEDEKNETTIPGLGKNKILFESNIIETISDDVKNGCRNFIIFFVPKTKSNNQFITSFQENILLKIKKEFGSEIEIWVDLCLCSFTTSGHCCLFEGEKINYADSLEIMSDIALSYVRGGADGIAPSSMLNGIVH
;
A
#
# COMPACT_ATOMS: atom_id res chain seq x y z
N MET A 1 -19.79 -39.14 16.45
CA MET A 1 -19.25 -39.53 15.13
C MET A 1 -19.09 -38.28 14.34
N ILE A 2 -17.86 -37.79 14.24
CA ILE A 2 -17.56 -36.55 13.51
C ILE A 2 -17.60 -36.93 12.01
N LEU A 3 -18.51 -36.35 11.26
CA LEU A 3 -18.67 -36.61 9.82
C LEU A 3 -17.76 -35.68 9.01
N GLU A 4 -16.45 -35.86 9.13
CA GLU A 4 -15.45 -35.11 8.35
C GLU A 4 -15.25 -35.70 6.95
N ARG A 5 -16.33 -36.04 6.27
CA ARG A 5 -16.27 -36.70 4.95
C ARG A 5 -15.57 -35.90 3.89
N LEU A 6 -15.65 -34.57 3.98
CA LEU A 6 -15.05 -33.65 3.00
C LEU A 6 -13.58 -33.30 3.30
N HIS A 7 -13.04 -33.78 4.43
CA HIS A 7 -11.66 -33.53 4.85
C HIS A 7 -10.78 -34.79 4.90
N ASN A 8 -11.30 -35.91 4.42
CA ASN A 8 -10.63 -37.20 4.55
C ASN A 8 -9.35 -37.35 3.71
N ASN A 9 -9.22 -36.61 2.63
CA ASN A 9 -8.00 -36.52 1.83
C ASN A 9 -7.97 -35.22 1.02
N GLU A 10 -6.80 -34.88 0.53
CA GLU A 10 -6.53 -33.63 -0.19
C GLU A 10 -7.37 -33.47 -1.47
N ILE A 11 -7.64 -34.56 -2.18
CA ILE A 11 -8.43 -34.56 -3.42
C ILE A 11 -9.88 -34.16 -3.12
N ILE A 12 -10.51 -34.79 -2.13
CA ILE A 12 -11.89 -34.47 -1.73
C ILE A 12 -11.97 -33.06 -1.15
N ASN A 13 -10.99 -32.69 -0.34
CA ASN A 13 -10.91 -31.33 0.20
C ASN A 13 -10.85 -30.30 -0.93
N ASN A 14 -9.97 -30.47 -1.91
CA ASN A 14 -9.84 -29.57 -3.05
C ASN A 14 -11.09 -29.53 -3.95
N MET A 15 -11.83 -30.62 -4.05
CA MET A 15 -13.10 -30.67 -4.78
C MET A 15 -14.24 -29.93 -4.07
N SER A 16 -14.21 -29.91 -2.73
CA SER A 16 -15.26 -29.31 -1.89
C SER A 16 -14.99 -27.89 -1.47
N LEU A 17 -13.82 -27.30 -1.80
CA LEU A 17 -13.50 -25.93 -1.50
C LEU A 17 -14.41 -24.97 -2.26
N GLU A 18 -15.17 -24.15 -1.52
CA GLU A 18 -15.97 -23.04 -2.08
C GLU A 18 -15.10 -21.91 -2.59
N SER A 19 -13.93 -21.71 -1.96
CA SER A 19 -12.95 -20.67 -2.34
C SER A 19 -11.62 -21.30 -2.68
N LYS A 20 -11.05 -20.92 -3.83
CA LYS A 20 -9.71 -21.35 -4.23
C LYS A 20 -8.78 -20.14 -4.20
N PHE A 21 -7.65 -20.31 -3.51
CA PHE A 21 -6.55 -19.34 -3.58
C PHE A 21 -5.76 -19.57 -4.87
N VAL A 22 -5.63 -18.52 -5.66
CA VAL A 22 -4.69 -18.49 -6.78
C VAL A 22 -3.65 -17.40 -6.51
N ARG A 23 -2.41 -17.67 -6.95
CA ARG A 23 -1.27 -16.79 -6.69
C ARG A 23 -1.51 -15.36 -7.20
N ASP A 24 -2.16 -15.23 -8.35
CA ASP A 24 -2.44 -13.94 -9.00
C ASP A 24 -3.45 -13.05 -8.25
N GLN A 25 -4.10 -13.59 -7.21
CA GLN A 25 -4.97 -12.82 -6.30
C GLN A 25 -4.22 -12.24 -5.10
N LEU A 26 -2.96 -12.62 -4.89
CA LEU A 26 -2.17 -12.13 -3.76
C LEU A 26 -1.56 -10.79 -4.11
N VAL A 27 -1.59 -9.88 -3.14
CA VAL A 27 -1.01 -8.54 -3.24
C VAL A 27 0.13 -8.42 -2.23
N GLN A 28 1.32 -8.09 -2.71
CA GLN A 28 2.51 -7.92 -1.88
C GLN A 28 2.53 -6.49 -1.29
N PRO A 29 2.51 -6.32 0.04
CA PRO A 29 2.69 -5.01 0.65
C PRO A 29 4.15 -4.58 0.59
N ILE A 30 4.38 -3.32 0.21
CA ILE A 30 5.68 -2.67 0.16
C ILE A 30 5.63 -1.39 0.99
N PHE A 31 6.57 -1.22 1.90
CA PHE A 31 6.72 -0.04 2.75
C PHE A 31 7.93 0.75 2.29
N ILE A 32 7.74 2.01 1.86
CA ILE A 32 8.81 2.85 1.34
C ILE A 32 8.97 4.07 2.24
N HIS A 33 10.16 4.23 2.80
CA HIS A 33 10.51 5.38 3.62
C HIS A 33 11.41 6.34 2.83
N GLU A 34 11.12 7.64 2.93
CA GLU A 34 11.90 8.69 2.28
C GLU A 34 13.29 8.88 2.91
N ASP A 35 13.45 8.55 4.21
CA ASP A 35 14.73 8.69 4.93
C ASP A 35 15.43 7.34 5.09
N GLU A 36 16.58 7.17 4.43
CA GLU A 36 17.39 5.93 4.44
C GLU A 36 18.08 5.61 5.80
N LYS A 37 17.92 6.46 6.80
CA LYS A 37 18.56 6.26 8.12
C LYS A 37 17.81 5.32 9.05
N ASN A 38 16.63 4.85 8.67
CA ASN A 38 15.78 4.04 9.50
C ASN A 38 16.08 2.55 9.40
N GLU A 39 15.69 1.79 10.43
CA GLU A 39 15.75 0.33 10.41
C GLU A 39 14.91 -0.24 9.28
N THR A 40 15.43 -1.31 8.67
CA THR A 40 14.75 -1.96 7.53
C THR A 40 13.73 -3.03 7.96
N THR A 41 13.77 -3.50 9.22
CA THR A 41 12.88 -4.55 9.72
C THR A 41 11.59 -3.96 10.28
N ILE A 42 10.46 -4.61 9.97
CA ILE A 42 9.14 -4.24 10.50
C ILE A 42 8.72 -5.31 11.52
N PRO A 43 8.69 -4.97 12.83
CA PRO A 43 8.31 -5.93 13.86
C PRO A 43 6.91 -6.52 13.61
N GLY A 44 6.80 -7.85 13.67
CA GLY A 44 5.52 -8.55 13.49
C GLY A 44 5.09 -8.80 12.05
N LEU A 45 5.78 -8.27 11.04
CA LEU A 45 5.45 -8.48 9.62
C LEU A 45 6.37 -9.48 8.89
N GLY A 46 6.93 -10.44 9.62
CA GLY A 46 7.70 -11.53 9.06
C GLY A 46 8.95 -11.05 8.32
N LYS A 47 9.02 -11.32 7.01
CA LYS A 47 10.17 -10.94 6.17
C LYS A 47 10.01 -9.57 5.48
N ASN A 48 8.86 -8.91 5.66
CA ASN A 48 8.66 -7.58 5.08
C ASN A 48 9.64 -6.57 5.71
N LYS A 49 10.21 -5.75 4.83
CA LYS A 49 11.19 -4.73 5.21
C LYS A 49 10.70 -3.36 4.78
N ILE A 50 11.19 -2.34 5.43
CA ILE A 50 11.11 -0.98 4.93
C ILE A 50 12.13 -0.86 3.79
N LEU A 51 11.67 -0.37 2.64
CA LEU A 51 12.47 -0.12 1.47
C LEU A 51 12.77 1.38 1.32
N PHE A 52 13.75 1.67 0.51
CA PHE A 52 14.22 3.01 0.19
C PHE A 52 14.34 3.17 -1.32
N GLU A 53 14.50 4.38 -1.79
CA GLU A 53 14.70 4.64 -3.22
C GLU A 53 15.85 3.84 -3.83
N SER A 54 16.91 3.58 -3.04
CA SER A 54 18.11 2.87 -3.49
C SER A 54 17.87 1.39 -3.78
N ASN A 55 16.93 0.73 -3.11
CA ASN A 55 16.75 -0.73 -3.20
C ASN A 55 15.38 -1.20 -3.71
N ILE A 56 14.45 -0.27 -3.98
CA ILE A 56 13.08 -0.61 -4.36
C ILE A 56 13.01 -1.43 -5.66
N ILE A 57 13.76 -1.05 -6.69
CA ILE A 57 13.73 -1.71 -7.99
C ILE A 57 14.27 -3.14 -7.90
N GLU A 58 15.38 -3.34 -7.19
CA GLU A 58 15.95 -4.66 -6.97
C GLU A 58 14.98 -5.58 -6.24
N THR A 59 14.35 -5.07 -5.16
CA THR A 59 13.39 -5.86 -4.36
C THR A 59 12.16 -6.24 -5.19
N ILE A 60 11.55 -5.29 -5.93
CA ILE A 60 10.41 -5.61 -6.80
C ILE A 60 10.83 -6.60 -7.89
N SER A 61 12.02 -6.46 -8.49
CA SER A 61 12.51 -7.40 -9.50
C SER A 61 12.59 -8.83 -8.96
N ASP A 62 13.05 -8.99 -7.73
CA ASP A 62 13.14 -10.32 -7.12
C ASP A 62 11.76 -10.90 -6.80
N ASP A 63 10.82 -10.08 -6.35
CA ASP A 63 9.43 -10.49 -6.16
C ASP A 63 8.76 -10.89 -7.49
N VAL A 64 9.01 -10.12 -8.56
CA VAL A 64 8.52 -10.40 -9.92
C VAL A 64 9.09 -11.72 -10.45
N LYS A 65 10.39 -11.99 -10.27
CA LYS A 65 11.01 -13.29 -10.62
C LYS A 65 10.37 -14.46 -9.87
N ASN A 66 9.93 -14.21 -8.64
CA ASN A 66 9.20 -15.19 -7.82
C ASN A 66 7.69 -15.30 -8.18
N GLY A 67 7.24 -14.54 -9.18
CA GLY A 67 5.88 -14.60 -9.72
C GLY A 67 4.88 -13.65 -9.06
N CYS A 68 5.32 -12.68 -8.25
CA CYS A 68 4.47 -11.62 -7.77
C CYS A 68 4.21 -10.59 -8.88
N ARG A 69 2.95 -10.13 -9.00
CA ARG A 69 2.57 -9.15 -10.02
C ARG A 69 1.78 -7.97 -9.43
N ASN A 70 1.19 -8.16 -8.25
CA ASN A 70 0.33 -7.16 -7.64
C ASN A 70 1.00 -6.63 -6.37
N PHE A 71 1.11 -5.31 -6.28
CA PHE A 71 1.76 -4.63 -5.15
C PHE A 71 0.85 -3.56 -4.57
N ILE A 72 0.89 -3.41 -3.24
CA ILE A 72 0.31 -2.26 -2.55
C ILE A 72 1.41 -1.50 -1.82
N ILE A 73 1.56 -0.22 -2.12
CA ILE A 73 2.64 0.63 -1.60
C ILE A 73 2.13 1.50 -0.47
N PHE A 74 2.85 1.47 0.64
CA PHE A 74 2.67 2.35 1.80
C PHE A 74 3.85 3.31 1.87
N PHE A 75 3.61 4.59 1.66
CA PHE A 75 4.64 5.62 1.75
C PHE A 75 4.77 6.20 3.15
N VAL A 76 5.99 6.36 3.60
CA VAL A 76 6.32 7.05 4.85
C VAL A 76 7.23 8.25 4.53
N PRO A 77 6.67 9.46 4.47
CA PRO A 77 7.44 10.66 4.20
C PRO A 77 8.39 10.98 5.36
N LYS A 78 9.51 11.61 5.02
CA LYS A 78 10.52 12.05 6.00
C LYS A 78 9.98 13.12 6.95
N THR A 79 9.19 14.04 6.42
CA THR A 79 8.64 15.18 7.16
C THR A 79 7.14 15.03 7.29
N LYS A 80 6.67 15.07 8.53
CA LYS A 80 5.24 15.09 8.84
C LYS A 80 4.77 16.52 9.05
N SER A 81 3.58 16.85 8.53
CA SER A 81 2.95 18.16 8.66
C SER A 81 1.44 18.04 8.69
N ASN A 82 0.77 19.01 9.31
CA ASN A 82 -0.69 19.10 9.25
C ASN A 82 -1.17 20.17 8.25
N ASN A 83 -0.24 20.96 7.68
CA ASN A 83 -0.57 22.10 6.85
C ASN A 83 0.03 22.05 5.44
N GLN A 84 1.04 21.20 5.23
CA GLN A 84 1.73 21.13 3.95
C GLN A 84 2.08 19.66 3.64
N PHE A 85 1.53 19.16 2.55
CA PHE A 85 1.71 17.80 2.10
C PHE A 85 2.51 17.79 0.81
N ILE A 86 3.75 17.30 0.89
CA ILE A 86 4.66 17.23 -0.25
C ILE A 86 4.67 15.77 -0.72
N THR A 87 4.29 15.57 -1.99
CA THR A 87 4.17 14.23 -2.60
C THR A 87 5.16 13.98 -3.72
N SER A 88 6.12 14.88 -3.93
CA SER A 88 7.10 14.75 -5.01
C SER A 88 7.97 13.50 -4.91
N PHE A 89 8.30 13.09 -3.70
CA PHE A 89 9.03 11.83 -3.47
C PHE A 89 8.22 10.63 -3.95
N GLN A 90 6.96 10.53 -3.53
CA GLN A 90 6.06 9.43 -3.87
C GLN A 90 5.82 9.36 -5.39
N GLU A 91 5.56 10.50 -6.02
CA GLU A 91 5.36 10.61 -7.46
C GLU A 91 6.62 10.13 -8.23
N ASN A 92 7.82 10.58 -7.81
CA ASN A 92 9.08 10.17 -8.42
C ASN A 92 9.36 8.67 -8.27
N ILE A 93 9.07 8.08 -7.10
CA ILE A 93 9.23 6.64 -6.88
C ILE A 93 8.30 5.85 -7.79
N LEU A 94 7.03 6.24 -7.89
CA LEU A 94 6.05 5.58 -8.76
C LEU A 94 6.47 5.65 -10.23
N LEU A 95 6.90 6.85 -10.72
CA LEU A 95 7.44 7.03 -12.07
C LEU A 95 8.64 6.10 -12.32
N LYS A 96 9.54 5.98 -11.34
CA LYS A 96 10.72 5.09 -11.44
C LYS A 96 10.31 3.62 -11.55
N ILE A 97 9.36 3.17 -10.75
CA ILE A 97 8.85 1.79 -10.79
C ILE A 97 8.13 1.54 -12.12
N LYS A 98 7.23 2.44 -12.54
CA LYS A 98 6.50 2.29 -13.81
C LYS A 98 7.40 2.37 -15.04
N LYS A 99 8.47 3.14 -15.00
CA LYS A 99 9.47 3.17 -16.06
C LYS A 99 10.18 1.81 -16.23
N GLU A 100 10.44 1.11 -15.12
CA GLU A 100 11.14 -0.18 -15.13
C GLU A 100 10.23 -1.34 -15.52
N PHE A 101 9.03 -1.40 -14.92
CA PHE A 101 8.16 -2.58 -15.04
C PHE A 101 6.97 -2.39 -15.99
N GLY A 102 6.60 -1.16 -16.30
CA GLY A 102 5.47 -0.85 -17.19
C GLY A 102 4.17 -1.53 -16.75
N SER A 103 3.58 -2.30 -17.67
CA SER A 103 2.35 -3.09 -17.45
C SER A 103 2.61 -4.52 -16.96
N GLU A 104 3.85 -4.88 -16.63
CA GLU A 104 4.16 -6.21 -16.09
C GLU A 104 3.62 -6.40 -14.68
N ILE A 105 3.43 -5.29 -13.94
CA ILE A 105 2.94 -5.27 -12.57
C ILE A 105 1.80 -4.27 -12.38
N GLU A 106 0.93 -4.58 -11.43
CA GLU A 106 -0.12 -3.69 -10.92
C GLU A 106 0.32 -3.04 -9.62
N ILE A 107 0.22 -1.70 -9.55
CA ILE A 107 0.61 -0.90 -8.40
C ILE A 107 -0.62 -0.20 -7.82
N TRP A 108 -0.97 -0.57 -6.61
CA TRP A 108 -1.92 0.14 -5.78
C TRP A 108 -1.18 0.96 -4.74
N VAL A 109 -1.71 2.11 -4.37
CA VAL A 109 -1.10 2.95 -3.33
C VAL A 109 -2.10 3.20 -2.22
N ASP A 110 -1.66 2.97 -0.98
CA ASP A 110 -2.44 3.30 0.21
C ASP A 110 -2.68 4.81 0.30
N LEU A 111 -3.93 5.20 0.51
CA LEU A 111 -4.33 6.58 0.68
C LEU A 111 -4.86 6.82 2.10
N CYS A 112 -3.96 7.31 2.95
CA CYS A 112 -4.28 7.70 4.32
C CYS A 112 -3.37 8.83 4.78
N LEU A 113 -3.90 9.78 5.55
CA LEU A 113 -3.11 10.88 6.10
C LEU A 113 -2.26 10.47 7.33
N CYS A 114 -2.42 9.29 7.90
CA CYS A 114 -1.73 8.89 9.13
C CYS A 114 -0.20 8.88 9.00
N SER A 115 0.35 8.59 7.82
CA SER A 115 1.79 8.65 7.59
C SER A 115 2.30 10.08 7.40
N PHE A 116 1.44 11.01 7.00
CA PHE A 116 1.79 12.40 6.70
C PHE A 116 1.60 13.35 7.89
N THR A 117 0.58 13.13 8.72
CA THR A 117 0.24 14.01 9.84
C THR A 117 1.18 13.84 11.03
N THR A 118 1.41 14.93 11.76
CA THR A 118 2.21 14.90 13.00
C THR A 118 1.51 14.14 14.12
N SER A 119 0.18 14.11 14.11
CA SER A 119 -0.65 13.38 15.08
C SER A 119 -0.72 11.88 14.81
N GLY A 120 -0.39 11.44 13.58
CA GLY A 120 -0.59 10.05 13.14
C GLY A 120 -2.06 9.68 12.90
N HIS A 121 -2.97 10.66 12.90
CA HIS A 121 -4.39 10.41 12.59
C HIS A 121 -4.65 10.41 11.09
N CYS A 122 -5.72 9.71 10.70
CA CYS A 122 -6.14 9.57 9.30
C CYS A 122 -6.84 10.81 8.73
N CYS A 123 -6.98 11.87 9.50
CA CYS A 123 -7.68 13.10 9.14
C CYS A 123 -7.04 14.32 9.81
N LEU A 124 -7.42 15.50 9.35
CA LEU A 124 -7.09 16.76 9.99
C LEU A 124 -8.13 17.13 11.04
N PHE A 125 -7.70 17.93 12.01
CA PHE A 125 -8.55 18.43 13.08
C PHE A 125 -8.56 19.95 13.11
N GLU A 126 -9.72 20.50 13.43
CA GLU A 126 -9.90 21.88 13.85
C GLU A 126 -10.34 21.89 15.33
N GLY A 127 -9.39 22.15 16.24
CA GLY A 127 -9.56 21.89 17.66
C GLY A 127 -9.74 20.39 17.93
N GLU A 128 -10.88 20.01 18.54
CA GLU A 128 -11.23 18.60 18.82
C GLU A 128 -12.12 17.97 17.74
N LYS A 129 -12.50 18.71 16.70
CA LYS A 129 -13.39 18.21 15.64
C LYS A 129 -12.62 17.83 14.41
N ILE A 130 -13.09 16.78 13.72
CA ILE A 130 -12.55 16.37 12.42
C ILE A 130 -12.91 17.46 11.39
N ASN A 131 -11.90 17.94 10.69
CA ASN A 131 -12.07 18.80 9.52
C ASN A 131 -12.20 17.92 8.26
N TYR A 132 -13.44 17.56 7.94
CA TYR A 132 -13.73 16.70 6.80
C TYR A 132 -13.37 17.33 5.45
N ALA A 133 -13.68 18.63 5.27
CA ALA A 133 -13.48 19.32 4.01
C ALA A 133 -12.00 19.34 3.62
N ASP A 134 -11.15 19.87 4.49
CA ASP A 134 -9.71 19.96 4.21
C ASP A 134 -9.08 18.55 4.13
N SER A 135 -9.54 17.60 4.93
CA SER A 135 -9.04 16.23 4.88
C SER A 135 -9.31 15.58 3.52
N LEU A 136 -10.52 15.73 2.98
CA LEU A 136 -10.90 15.16 1.68
C LEU A 136 -10.22 15.88 0.52
N GLU A 137 -10.07 17.21 0.57
CA GLU A 137 -9.36 18.00 -0.44
C GLU A 137 -7.90 17.54 -0.55
N ILE A 138 -7.20 17.46 0.58
CA ILE A 138 -5.81 17.01 0.63
C ILE A 138 -5.66 15.56 0.16
N MET A 139 -6.54 14.66 0.57
CA MET A 139 -6.52 13.28 0.10
C MET A 139 -6.72 13.20 -1.41
N SER A 140 -7.58 14.03 -1.98
CA SER A 140 -7.80 14.12 -3.43
C SER A 140 -6.53 14.57 -4.14
N ASP A 141 -5.83 15.58 -3.62
CA ASP A 141 -4.58 16.06 -4.20
C ASP A 141 -3.47 15.00 -4.13
N ILE A 142 -3.37 14.29 -3.01
CA ILE A 142 -2.42 13.18 -2.86
C ILE A 142 -2.76 12.07 -3.84
N ALA A 143 -4.03 11.67 -3.98
CA ALA A 143 -4.46 10.65 -4.92
C ALA A 143 -4.11 11.03 -6.37
N LEU A 144 -4.37 12.28 -6.77
CA LEU A 144 -4.00 12.79 -8.09
C LEU A 144 -2.48 12.76 -8.33
N SER A 145 -1.68 13.04 -7.30
CA SER A 145 -0.22 12.90 -7.38
C SER A 145 0.19 11.44 -7.63
N TYR A 146 -0.42 10.49 -6.94
CA TYR A 146 -0.13 9.06 -7.15
C TYR A 146 -0.50 8.61 -8.57
N VAL A 147 -1.64 9.07 -9.10
CA VAL A 147 -2.04 8.80 -10.48
C VAL A 147 -1.05 9.41 -11.48
N ARG A 148 -0.59 10.66 -11.26
CA ARG A 148 0.47 11.27 -12.09
C ARG A 148 1.78 10.47 -12.04
N GLY A 149 2.10 9.87 -10.90
CA GLY A 149 3.23 8.97 -10.73
C GLY A 149 3.06 7.62 -11.44
N GLY A 150 1.85 7.29 -11.90
CA GLY A 150 1.56 6.06 -12.64
C GLY A 150 1.01 4.93 -11.77
N ALA A 151 0.42 5.21 -10.61
CA ALA A 151 -0.32 4.20 -9.86
C ALA A 151 -1.52 3.69 -10.67
N ASP A 152 -1.74 2.38 -10.66
CA ASP A 152 -2.87 1.73 -11.36
C ASP A 152 -4.15 1.78 -10.51
N GLY A 153 -4.00 1.84 -9.19
CA GLY A 153 -5.11 1.96 -8.26
C GLY A 153 -4.77 2.75 -7.00
N ILE A 154 -5.80 3.33 -6.41
CA ILE A 154 -5.73 4.00 -5.11
C ILE A 154 -6.53 3.18 -4.11
N ALA A 155 -5.95 2.89 -2.95
CA ALA A 155 -6.56 2.12 -1.88
C ALA A 155 -6.87 3.02 -0.67
N PRO A 156 -8.07 3.66 -0.60
CA PRO A 156 -8.43 4.50 0.53
C PRO A 156 -8.61 3.67 1.79
N SER A 157 -7.68 3.76 2.73
CA SER A 157 -7.70 3.02 3.99
C SER A 157 -8.16 3.87 5.18
N SER A 158 -8.31 5.18 4.99
CA SER A 158 -8.82 6.09 6.01
C SER A 158 -10.28 5.79 6.36
N MET A 159 -10.63 5.84 7.64
CA MET A 159 -12.00 5.72 8.12
C MET A 159 -12.78 7.05 8.03
N LEU A 160 -12.44 7.89 7.07
CA LEU A 160 -13.09 9.18 6.87
C LEU A 160 -14.36 9.04 6.03
N ASN A 161 -15.48 9.58 6.50
CA ASN A 161 -16.73 9.57 5.75
C ASN A 161 -16.56 10.39 4.44
N GLY A 162 -17.01 9.84 3.31
CA GLY A 162 -16.98 10.51 2.02
C GLY A 162 -15.71 10.31 1.20
N ILE A 163 -14.72 9.53 1.70
CA ILE A 163 -13.44 9.33 0.99
C ILE A 163 -13.57 8.62 -0.37
N VAL A 164 -14.67 7.91 -0.61
CA VAL A 164 -14.92 7.15 -1.86
C VAL A 164 -15.98 7.84 -2.73
N HIS A 165 -16.48 8.98 -2.31
CA HIS A 165 -17.44 9.80 -3.05
C HIS A 165 -16.77 11.00 -3.68
#